data_f909f0e4ff2306854ffffd2978ee53bf
#
_entry.id   f909f0e4ff2306854ffffd2978ee53bf
#
_cell.length_a   1.000
_cell.length_b   1.000
_cell.length_c   1.000
_cell.angle_alpha   90.00
_cell.angle_beta   90.00
_cell.angle_gamma   90.00
#
_symmetry.space_group_name_H-M   'P 1'
#
loop_
_entity.id
_entity.type
_entity.pdbx_description
1 polymer ?
#
loop_
_entity_poly.entity_id
_entity_poly.type
_entity_poly.pdbx_seq_one_letter_code
_entity_poly.pdbx_strand_id
1 'polypeptide(L)'
;LPLLDLKDFIKLLQYVGDEGKAEIEKLYGKISTTTTGTILRKVIELQQQGADIFLGEKSFEVDDLMRMKDKGQGMINILRVMDIQDRPTLFSTFMLQMLDELYASSPEEGDLDKPKLVIFIDEAHLIFQEASNELVQQIETIIKLIRSKGIGIFFCTQNPMDIPASVLGQLGLKIQHALRE
;
A
#
# COMPACT_ATOMS: atom_id res chain seq x y z
N LEU A 1 20.52 -13.06 -4.28
CA LEU A 1 19.50 -13.40 -5.28
C LEU A 1 18.39 -12.37 -5.17
N PRO A 2 17.96 -11.74 -6.25
CA PRO A 2 16.78 -10.90 -6.20
C PRO A 2 15.57 -11.78 -5.82
N LEU A 3 14.76 -11.30 -4.87
CA LEU A 3 13.49 -11.93 -4.54
C LEU A 3 12.53 -11.56 -5.68
N LEU A 4 12.12 -12.54 -6.45
CA LEU A 4 11.27 -12.32 -7.62
C LEU A 4 9.79 -12.43 -7.27
N ASP A 5 9.45 -13.30 -6.31
CA ASP A 5 8.07 -13.53 -5.91
C ASP A 5 7.94 -14.00 -4.45
N LEU A 6 6.69 -14.19 -4.03
CA LEU A 6 6.37 -14.66 -2.68
C LEU A 6 6.91 -16.06 -2.39
N LYS A 7 6.99 -16.92 -3.41
CA LYS A 7 7.51 -18.29 -3.27
C LYS A 7 9.01 -18.30 -2.98
N ASP A 8 9.75 -17.38 -3.61
CA ASP A 8 11.18 -17.21 -3.34
C ASP A 8 11.41 -16.66 -1.93
N PHE A 9 10.54 -15.75 -1.46
CA PHE A 9 10.60 -15.27 -0.09
C PHE A 9 10.32 -16.37 0.93
N ILE A 10 9.33 -17.23 0.67
CA ILE A 10 9.04 -18.40 1.52
C ILE A 10 10.26 -19.33 1.59
N LYS A 11 10.87 -19.67 0.45
CA LYS A 11 12.08 -20.50 0.41
C LYS A 11 13.24 -19.88 1.18
N LEU A 12 13.42 -18.55 1.04
CA LEU A 12 14.44 -17.83 1.79
C LEU A 12 14.20 -17.92 3.30
N LEU A 13 12.98 -17.72 3.76
CA LEU A 13 12.63 -17.84 5.18
C LEU A 13 12.85 -19.24 5.71
N GLN A 14 12.53 -20.28 4.93
CA GLN A 14 12.80 -21.66 5.26
C GLN A 14 14.31 -21.91 5.37
N TYR A 15 15.09 -21.48 4.39
CA TYR A 15 16.55 -21.59 4.41
C TYR A 15 17.17 -20.90 5.64
N VAL A 16 16.73 -19.68 5.95
CA VAL A 16 17.21 -18.93 7.13
C VAL A 16 16.84 -19.63 8.44
N GLY A 17 15.70 -20.30 8.49
CA GLY A 17 15.24 -21.01 9.67
C GLY A 17 15.89 -22.37 9.89
N ASP A 18 16.46 -22.97 8.85
CA ASP A 18 16.93 -24.37 8.82
C ASP A 18 18.39 -24.48 8.31
N GLU A 19 18.60 -24.78 7.04
CA GLU A 19 19.93 -25.09 6.48
C GLU A 19 20.93 -23.92 6.57
N GLY A 20 20.48 -22.70 6.31
CA GLY A 20 21.31 -21.49 6.33
C GLY A 20 21.51 -20.87 7.69
N LYS A 21 20.88 -21.42 8.73
CA LYS A 21 20.86 -20.82 10.06
C LYS A 21 22.24 -20.50 10.62
N ALA A 22 23.17 -21.43 10.55
CA ALA A 22 24.51 -21.28 11.10
C ALA A 22 25.33 -20.20 10.37
N GLU A 23 25.17 -20.09 9.07
CA GLU A 23 25.81 -19.06 8.24
C GLU A 23 25.25 -17.68 8.55
N ILE A 24 23.93 -17.56 8.60
CA ILE A 24 23.22 -16.32 8.87
C ILE A 24 23.50 -15.82 10.31
N GLU A 25 23.50 -16.72 11.30
CA GLU A 25 23.84 -16.36 12.67
C GLU A 25 25.28 -15.85 12.82
N LYS A 26 26.20 -16.33 12.01
CA LYS A 26 27.61 -15.87 11.98
C LYS A 26 27.72 -14.44 11.41
N LEU A 27 26.91 -14.09 10.43
CA LEU A 27 26.97 -12.81 9.72
C LEU A 27 26.12 -11.72 10.39
N TYR A 28 24.94 -12.08 10.88
CA TYR A 28 23.90 -11.13 11.32
C TYR A 28 23.46 -11.33 12.76
N GLY A 29 24.04 -12.30 13.48
CA GLY A 29 23.64 -12.62 14.86
C GLY A 29 22.51 -13.64 14.94
N LYS A 30 22.14 -14.00 16.17
CA LYS A 30 21.12 -15.02 16.43
C LYS A 30 19.74 -14.62 15.90
N ILE A 31 19.19 -15.46 15.03
CA ILE A 31 17.81 -15.36 14.55
C ILE A 31 16.95 -16.41 15.27
N SER A 32 15.89 -15.96 15.93
CA SER A 32 14.97 -16.86 16.61
C SER A 32 14.14 -17.65 15.60
N THR A 33 14.12 -18.97 15.73
CA THR A 33 13.25 -19.86 14.94
C THR A 33 11.76 -19.52 15.13
N THR A 34 11.41 -19.03 16.33
CA THR A 34 10.04 -18.55 16.61
C THR A 34 9.70 -17.34 15.74
N THR A 35 10.62 -16.39 15.59
CA THR A 35 10.42 -15.21 14.74
C THR A 35 10.27 -15.60 13.27
N THR A 36 11.19 -16.43 12.75
CA THR A 36 11.12 -16.93 11.37
C THR A 36 9.83 -17.69 11.11
N GLY A 37 9.41 -18.55 12.04
CA GLY A 37 8.15 -19.29 11.94
C GLY A 37 6.91 -18.39 12.00
N THR A 38 6.95 -17.28 12.74
CA THR A 38 5.85 -16.31 12.79
C THR A 38 5.73 -15.55 11.48
N ILE A 39 6.85 -15.10 10.91
CA ILE A 39 6.87 -14.43 9.61
C ILE A 39 6.37 -15.39 8.52
N LEU A 40 6.89 -16.65 8.53
CA LEU A 40 6.49 -17.65 7.54
C LEU A 40 4.98 -17.93 7.56
N ARG A 41 4.38 -18.05 8.75
CA ARG A 41 2.91 -18.23 8.87
C ARG A 41 2.14 -17.04 8.27
N LYS A 42 2.58 -15.82 8.53
CA LYS A 42 1.95 -14.60 7.97
C LYS A 42 2.08 -14.53 6.45
N VAL A 43 3.23 -14.91 5.92
CA VAL A 43 3.46 -14.95 4.47
C VAL A 43 2.59 -16.03 3.80
N ILE A 44 2.45 -17.20 4.42
CA ILE A 44 1.57 -18.27 3.92
C ILE A 44 0.09 -17.84 3.99
N GLU A 45 -0.31 -17.14 5.05
CA GLU A 45 -1.66 -16.57 5.17
C GLU A 45 -1.95 -15.58 4.03
N LEU A 46 -1.02 -14.68 3.71
CA LEU A 46 -1.14 -13.78 2.56
C LEU A 46 -1.20 -14.54 1.23
N GLN A 47 -0.38 -15.58 1.08
CA GLN A 47 -0.40 -16.42 -0.13
C GLN A 47 -1.75 -17.11 -0.32
N GLN A 48 -2.34 -17.63 0.75
CA GLN A 48 -3.69 -18.23 0.71
C GLN A 48 -4.77 -17.22 0.34
N GLN A 49 -4.56 -15.94 0.61
CA GLN A 49 -5.42 -14.85 0.18
C GLN A 49 -5.16 -14.42 -1.28
N GLY A 50 -4.23 -15.07 -1.98
CA GLY A 50 -3.91 -14.77 -3.38
C GLY A 50 -2.90 -13.63 -3.55
N ALA A 51 -2.08 -13.36 -2.54
CA ALA A 51 -1.04 -12.33 -2.59
C ALA A 51 0.02 -12.60 -3.68
N ASP A 52 0.15 -13.83 -4.13
CA ASP A 52 1.04 -14.23 -5.23
C ASP A 52 0.66 -13.59 -6.59
N ILE A 53 -0.56 -13.07 -6.73
CA ILE A 53 -0.98 -12.28 -7.92
C ILE A 53 -0.40 -10.86 -7.87
N PHE A 54 -0.19 -10.32 -6.67
CA PHE A 54 0.23 -8.91 -6.47
C PHE A 54 1.67 -8.76 -6.03
N LEU A 55 2.26 -9.80 -5.42
CA LEU A 55 3.64 -9.80 -4.94
C LEU A 55 4.51 -10.59 -5.90
N GLY A 56 5.15 -9.88 -6.81
CA GLY A 56 6.01 -10.47 -7.84
C GLY A 56 6.77 -9.40 -8.61
N GLU A 57 7.01 -9.65 -9.88
CA GLU A 57 7.63 -8.67 -10.77
C GLU A 57 6.75 -7.43 -10.92
N LYS A 58 7.40 -6.29 -11.00
CA LYS A 58 6.73 -4.99 -11.12
C LYS A 58 5.91 -4.93 -12.42
N SER A 59 4.60 -4.72 -12.28
CA SER A 59 3.66 -4.69 -13.42
C SER A 59 3.61 -3.33 -14.10
N PHE A 60 3.89 -2.25 -13.36
CA PHE A 60 3.94 -0.88 -13.86
C PHE A 60 4.80 -0.02 -12.93
N GLU A 61 5.31 1.09 -13.45
CA GLU A 61 5.96 2.12 -12.63
C GLU A 61 4.91 3.11 -12.14
N VAL A 62 4.97 3.52 -10.87
CA VAL A 62 4.02 4.53 -10.35
C VAL A 62 4.13 5.86 -11.07
N ASP A 63 5.29 6.18 -11.63
CA ASP A 63 5.50 7.36 -12.48
C ASP A 63 4.65 7.33 -13.75
N ASP A 64 4.25 6.14 -14.22
CA ASP A 64 3.36 6.00 -15.37
C ASP A 64 1.99 6.61 -15.11
N LEU A 65 1.56 6.69 -13.85
CA LEU A 65 0.31 7.33 -13.43
C LEU A 65 0.33 8.85 -13.68
N MET A 66 1.52 9.45 -13.73
CA MET A 66 1.71 10.90 -13.93
C MET A 66 2.05 11.26 -15.38
N ARG A 67 1.99 10.30 -16.31
CA ARG A 67 2.26 10.57 -17.73
C ARG A 67 1.26 11.58 -18.31
N MET A 68 1.79 12.44 -19.18
CA MET A 68 0.99 13.35 -19.98
C MET A 68 0.98 12.92 -21.44
N LYS A 69 -0.14 13.16 -22.10
CA LYS A 69 -0.23 13.03 -23.56
C LYS A 69 0.44 14.20 -24.28
N ASP A 70 0.64 14.02 -25.59
CA ASP A 70 0.98 15.12 -26.47
C ASP A 70 0.00 16.28 -26.24
N LYS A 71 0.49 17.49 -26.14
CA LYS A 71 -0.25 18.72 -25.79
C LYS A 71 -0.49 18.97 -24.30
N GLY A 72 0.20 18.28 -23.39
CA GLY A 72 0.15 18.55 -21.96
C GLY A 72 -1.16 18.12 -21.27
N GLN A 73 -1.94 17.24 -21.86
CA GLN A 73 -3.14 16.69 -21.23
C GLN A 73 -2.75 15.54 -20.30
N GLY A 74 -3.23 15.57 -19.07
CA GLY A 74 -3.08 14.46 -18.13
C GLY A 74 -3.81 13.20 -18.61
N MET A 75 -3.34 12.04 -18.16
CA MET A 75 -3.98 10.75 -18.41
C MET A 75 -4.92 10.41 -17.28
N ILE A 76 -6.01 9.72 -17.60
CA ILE A 76 -6.89 9.09 -16.62
C ILE A 76 -6.53 7.61 -16.59
N ASN A 77 -6.04 7.16 -15.45
CA ASN A 77 -5.70 5.76 -15.20
C ASN A 77 -6.79 5.14 -14.33
N ILE A 78 -7.23 3.94 -14.65
CA ILE A 78 -8.23 3.21 -13.87
C ILE A 78 -7.58 1.91 -13.39
N LEU A 79 -7.30 1.85 -12.08
CA LEU A 79 -6.85 0.64 -11.41
C LEU A 79 -8.07 -0.17 -10.96
N ARG A 80 -8.23 -1.34 -11.53
CA ARG A 80 -9.32 -2.25 -11.16
C ARG A 80 -8.80 -3.27 -10.17
N VAL A 81 -9.25 -3.18 -8.93
CA VAL A 81 -8.81 -4.02 -7.80
C VAL A 81 -9.91 -4.96 -7.31
N MET A 82 -10.82 -5.33 -8.20
CA MET A 82 -12.01 -6.15 -7.87
C MET A 82 -11.63 -7.51 -7.31
N ASP A 83 -10.52 -8.10 -7.75
CA ASP A 83 -10.09 -9.44 -7.34
C ASP A 83 -9.56 -9.52 -5.89
N ILE A 84 -9.30 -8.35 -5.27
CA ILE A 84 -8.82 -8.26 -3.87
C ILE A 84 -9.80 -7.51 -2.96
N GLN A 85 -10.91 -7.04 -3.49
CA GLN A 85 -11.89 -6.26 -2.73
C GLN A 85 -12.49 -7.05 -1.57
N ASP A 86 -12.66 -8.37 -1.74
CA ASP A 86 -13.15 -9.29 -0.71
C ASP A 86 -12.06 -9.76 0.28
N ARG A 87 -10.86 -9.16 0.20
CA ARG A 87 -9.68 -9.53 1.00
C ARG A 87 -9.07 -8.28 1.65
N PRO A 88 -9.67 -7.78 2.75
CA PRO A 88 -9.34 -6.46 3.29
C PRO A 88 -7.87 -6.27 3.63
N THR A 89 -7.22 -7.28 4.21
CA THR A 89 -5.79 -7.23 4.56
C THR A 89 -4.91 -7.09 3.31
N LEU A 90 -5.25 -7.81 2.23
CA LEU A 90 -4.49 -7.73 0.98
C LEU A 90 -4.73 -6.38 0.29
N PHE A 91 -5.97 -5.90 0.29
CA PHE A 91 -6.33 -4.59 -0.26
C PHE A 91 -5.60 -3.45 0.46
N SER A 92 -5.62 -3.45 1.81
CA SER A 92 -4.92 -2.43 2.61
C SER A 92 -3.42 -2.47 2.38
N THR A 93 -2.81 -3.68 2.27
CA THR A 93 -1.38 -3.84 2.00
C THR A 93 -1.01 -3.31 0.61
N PHE A 94 -1.81 -3.62 -0.41
CA PHE A 94 -1.63 -3.10 -1.76
C PHE A 94 -1.71 -1.58 -1.79
N MET A 95 -2.73 -1.00 -1.15
CA MET A 95 -2.91 0.45 -1.11
C MET A 95 -1.77 1.15 -0.38
N LEU A 96 -1.32 0.59 0.75
CA LEU A 96 -0.16 1.13 1.46
C LEU A 96 1.09 1.11 0.56
N GLN A 97 1.37 -0.02 -0.09
CA GLN A 97 2.54 -0.15 -0.95
C GLN A 97 2.52 0.85 -2.12
N MET A 98 1.35 1.01 -2.75
CA MET A 98 1.18 1.97 -3.84
C MET A 98 1.39 3.41 -3.37
N LEU A 99 0.80 3.78 -2.23
CA LEU A 99 0.95 5.13 -1.68
C LEU A 99 2.38 5.41 -1.20
N ASP A 100 3.04 4.41 -0.60
CA ASP A 100 4.44 4.52 -0.15
C ASP A 100 5.39 4.69 -1.34
N GLU A 101 5.19 3.93 -2.39
CA GLU A 101 6.00 4.04 -3.61
C GLU A 101 5.79 5.40 -4.31
N LEU A 102 4.55 5.89 -4.39
CA LEU A 102 4.26 7.23 -4.89
C LEU A 102 4.94 8.30 -4.05
N TYR A 103 4.90 8.17 -2.72
CA TYR A 103 5.55 9.11 -1.83
C TYR A 103 7.08 9.08 -1.98
N ALA A 104 7.67 7.89 -2.08
CA ALA A 104 9.12 7.70 -2.17
C ALA A 104 9.69 8.15 -3.52
N SER A 105 8.99 7.89 -4.63
CA SER A 105 9.44 8.23 -5.99
C SER A 105 9.21 9.69 -6.35
N SER A 106 8.21 10.35 -5.74
CA SER A 106 7.86 11.73 -6.08
C SER A 106 8.79 12.74 -5.40
N PRO A 107 9.32 13.74 -6.13
CA PRO A 107 10.13 14.80 -5.54
C PRO A 107 9.30 15.72 -4.64
N GLU A 108 9.96 16.46 -3.75
CA GLU A 108 9.32 17.54 -3.00
C GLU A 108 9.00 18.70 -3.95
N GLU A 109 7.71 19.04 -4.03
CA GLU A 109 7.23 20.10 -4.93
C GLU A 109 6.79 21.36 -4.16
N GLY A 110 6.64 21.24 -2.84
CA GLY A 110 6.10 22.30 -2.00
C GLY A 110 4.60 22.55 -2.22
N ASP A 111 4.15 23.76 -2.00
CA ASP A 111 2.75 24.15 -2.23
C ASP A 111 2.54 24.52 -3.72
N LEU A 112 1.94 23.60 -4.45
CA LEU A 112 1.54 23.82 -5.84
C LEU A 112 0.10 24.35 -5.92
N ASP A 113 -0.18 25.24 -6.87
CA ASP A 113 -1.54 25.71 -7.16
C ASP A 113 -2.47 24.59 -7.65
N LYS A 114 -1.88 23.57 -8.29
CA LYS A 114 -2.61 22.41 -8.80
C LYS A 114 -1.79 21.13 -8.55
N PRO A 115 -2.43 20.06 -8.13
CA PRO A 115 -1.75 18.78 -7.96
C PRO A 115 -1.30 18.21 -9.32
N LYS A 116 -0.17 17.49 -9.31
CA LYS A 116 0.35 16.75 -10.47
C LYS A 116 -0.40 15.44 -10.70
N LEU A 117 -0.84 14.82 -9.62
CA LEU A 117 -1.62 13.60 -9.62
C LEU A 117 -2.81 13.74 -8.66
N VAL A 118 -3.96 13.28 -9.09
CA VAL A 118 -5.15 13.17 -8.22
C VAL A 118 -5.60 11.73 -8.20
N ILE A 119 -5.72 11.16 -7.00
CA ILE A 119 -6.14 9.77 -6.77
C ILE A 119 -7.54 9.81 -6.16
N PHE A 120 -8.48 9.15 -6.81
CA PHE A 120 -9.80 8.87 -6.27
C PHE A 120 -9.84 7.41 -5.82
N ILE A 121 -10.11 7.20 -4.55
CA ILE A 121 -10.20 5.86 -3.94
C ILE A 121 -11.66 5.62 -3.62
N ASP A 122 -12.30 4.80 -4.43
CA ASP A 122 -13.67 4.38 -4.18
C ASP A 122 -13.72 3.29 -3.12
N GLU A 123 -14.83 3.22 -2.37
CA GLU A 123 -14.99 2.34 -1.21
C GLU A 123 -13.79 2.41 -0.23
N ALA A 124 -13.36 3.63 0.05
CA ALA A 124 -12.13 3.89 0.82
C ALA A 124 -12.11 3.24 2.21
N HIS A 125 -13.26 2.86 2.76
CA HIS A 125 -13.35 2.11 4.01
C HIS A 125 -12.61 0.77 3.98
N LEU A 126 -12.50 0.15 2.79
CA LEU A 126 -11.80 -1.13 2.62
C LEU A 126 -10.30 -1.03 2.97
N ILE A 127 -9.69 0.14 2.85
CA ILE A 127 -8.29 0.35 3.23
C ILE A 127 -8.08 0.13 4.73
N PHE A 128 -9.08 0.51 5.53
CA PHE A 128 -8.99 0.51 6.99
C PHE A 128 -9.66 -0.71 7.62
N GLN A 129 -10.47 -1.42 6.86
CA GLN A 129 -11.14 -2.62 7.30
C GLN A 129 -10.10 -3.71 7.61
N GLU A 130 -10.11 -4.25 8.83
CA GLU A 130 -9.16 -5.27 9.29
C GLU A 130 -7.67 -4.86 9.20
N ALA A 131 -7.37 -3.59 8.98
CA ALA A 131 -6.01 -3.09 8.96
C ALA A 131 -5.42 -3.09 10.38
N SER A 132 -4.15 -3.48 10.51
CA SER A 132 -3.45 -3.36 11.79
C SER A 132 -3.23 -1.89 12.15
N ASN A 133 -3.06 -1.60 13.46
CA ASN A 133 -2.80 -0.24 13.92
C ASN A 133 -1.53 0.35 13.26
N GLU A 134 -0.51 -0.46 13.06
CA GLU A 134 0.74 -0.06 12.42
C GLU A 134 0.52 0.34 10.96
N LEU A 135 -0.31 -0.43 10.24
CA LEU A 135 -0.65 -0.14 8.84
C LEU A 135 -1.46 1.15 8.73
N VAL A 136 -2.45 1.35 9.60
CA VAL A 136 -3.22 2.60 9.67
C VAL A 136 -2.30 3.79 9.93
N GLN A 137 -1.37 3.70 10.89
CA GLN A 137 -0.40 4.77 11.20
C GLN A 137 0.52 5.09 10.02
N GLN A 138 0.96 4.09 9.25
CA GLN A 138 1.77 4.32 8.05
C GLN A 138 0.97 5.06 6.99
N ILE A 139 -0.26 4.63 6.72
CA ILE A 139 -1.16 5.31 5.78
C ILE A 139 -1.41 6.76 6.21
N GLU A 140 -1.70 7.01 7.48
CA GLU A 140 -1.86 8.36 8.03
C GLU A 140 -0.64 9.24 7.77
N THR A 141 0.55 8.70 8.01
CA THR A 141 1.80 9.41 7.81
C THR A 141 1.98 9.81 6.35
N ILE A 142 1.71 8.89 5.42
CA ILE A 142 1.80 9.17 3.99
C ILE A 142 0.76 10.22 3.59
N ILE A 143 -0.50 10.07 3.98
CA ILE A 143 -1.57 11.04 3.66
C ILE A 143 -1.22 12.45 4.13
N LYS A 144 -0.62 12.57 5.31
CA LYS A 144 -0.19 13.86 5.86
C LYS A 144 0.90 14.53 5.03
N LEU A 145 1.81 13.74 4.46
CA LEU A 145 3.01 14.23 3.79
C LEU A 145 2.88 14.30 2.26
N ILE A 146 1.98 13.50 1.68
CA ILE A 146 1.91 13.30 0.23
C ILE A 146 1.52 14.56 -0.55
N ARG A 147 0.88 15.51 0.13
CA ARG A 147 0.55 16.83 -0.44
C ARG A 147 1.80 17.59 -0.89
N SER A 148 2.89 17.54 -0.11
CA SER A 148 4.16 18.20 -0.47
C SER A 148 4.80 17.62 -1.74
N LYS A 149 4.35 16.41 -2.13
CA LYS A 149 4.74 15.76 -3.39
C LYS A 149 3.84 16.15 -4.58
N GLY A 150 2.91 17.08 -4.38
CA GLY A 150 1.97 17.49 -5.42
C GLY A 150 0.88 16.46 -5.72
N ILE A 151 0.56 15.58 -4.77
CA ILE A 151 -0.44 14.53 -4.94
C ILE A 151 -1.65 14.83 -4.07
N GLY A 152 -2.84 14.85 -4.69
CA GLY A 152 -4.12 14.97 -4.02
C GLY A 152 -4.82 13.62 -3.90
N ILE A 153 -5.42 13.34 -2.73
CA ILE A 153 -6.17 12.10 -2.51
C ILE A 153 -7.62 12.45 -2.14
N PHE A 154 -8.56 11.79 -2.79
CA PHE A 154 -9.99 11.82 -2.50
C PHE A 154 -10.45 10.44 -2.04
N PHE A 155 -10.96 10.37 -0.82
CA PHE A 155 -11.61 9.17 -0.30
C PHE A 155 -13.11 9.26 -0.58
N CYS A 156 -13.63 8.28 -1.31
CA CYS A 156 -15.06 8.13 -1.56
C CYS A 156 -15.57 6.99 -0.68
N THR A 157 -16.55 7.26 0.18
CA THR A 157 -17.15 6.27 1.06
C THR A 157 -18.61 6.59 1.31
N GLN A 158 -19.40 5.59 1.58
CA GLN A 158 -20.81 5.75 1.95
C GLN A 158 -20.98 6.14 3.41
N ASN A 159 -20.06 5.74 4.28
CA ASN A 159 -20.09 6.03 5.71
C ASN A 159 -18.75 6.65 6.16
N PRO A 160 -18.72 7.93 6.52
CA PRO A 160 -17.49 8.58 6.98
C PRO A 160 -16.92 7.96 8.27
N MET A 161 -17.75 7.30 9.09
CA MET A 161 -17.30 6.68 10.34
C MET A 161 -16.40 5.45 10.13
N ASP A 162 -16.38 4.91 8.91
CA ASP A 162 -15.52 3.77 8.56
C ASP A 162 -14.08 4.21 8.27
N ILE A 163 -13.84 5.51 8.17
CA ILE A 163 -12.50 6.08 8.03
C ILE A 163 -12.01 6.52 9.41
N PRO A 164 -10.80 6.12 9.84
CA PRO A 164 -10.25 6.52 11.14
C PRO A 164 -10.27 8.04 11.35
N ALA A 165 -10.64 8.47 12.56
CA ALA A 165 -10.75 9.90 12.89
C ALA A 165 -9.43 10.66 12.69
N SER A 166 -8.30 10.00 12.89
CA SER A 166 -6.95 10.51 12.64
C SER A 166 -6.73 10.84 11.16
N VAL A 167 -7.18 9.96 10.24
CA VAL A 167 -7.16 10.20 8.79
C VAL A 167 -8.13 11.32 8.41
N LEU A 168 -9.36 11.27 8.91
CA LEU A 168 -10.35 12.33 8.66
C LEU A 168 -9.86 13.71 9.10
N GLY A 169 -9.07 13.75 10.18
CA GLY A 169 -8.47 14.99 10.68
C GLY A 169 -7.41 15.61 9.75
N GLN A 170 -6.83 14.82 8.84
CA GLN A 170 -5.85 15.30 7.86
C GLN A 170 -6.50 15.82 6.57
N LEU A 171 -7.79 15.52 6.34
CA LEU A 171 -8.47 15.92 5.12
C LEU A 171 -8.92 17.37 5.20
N GLY A 172 -8.43 18.20 4.28
CA GLY A 172 -8.72 19.63 4.23
C GLY A 172 -10.13 19.96 3.73
N LEU A 173 -10.75 19.06 2.94
CA LEU A 173 -12.08 19.24 2.38
C LEU A 173 -12.94 18.00 2.66
N LYS A 174 -14.19 18.24 3.07
CA LYS A 174 -15.20 17.17 3.25
C LYS A 174 -16.43 17.55 2.44
N ILE A 175 -16.82 16.68 1.53
CA ILE A 175 -18.01 16.87 0.67
C ILE A 175 -19.02 15.79 1.07
N GLN A 176 -20.22 16.23 1.46
CA GLN A 176 -21.31 15.34 1.82
C GLN A 176 -22.47 15.56 0.86
N HIS A 177 -22.92 14.49 0.23
CA HIS A 177 -24.16 14.50 -0.53
C HIS A 177 -25.37 14.35 0.40
N ALA A 178 -26.57 14.63 -0.12
CA ALA A 178 -27.82 14.46 0.62
C ALA A 178 -27.94 13.02 1.13
N LEU A 179 -28.16 12.89 2.44
CA LEU A 179 -28.51 11.61 3.04
C LEU A 179 -29.96 11.29 2.68
N ARG A 180 -30.23 10.05 2.34
CA ARG A 180 -31.59 9.53 2.31
C ARG A 180 -31.98 9.22 3.75
N GLU A 181 -33.09 9.77 4.22
CA GLU A 181 -33.72 9.37 5.49
C GLU A 181 -34.18 7.93 5.42
#